data_a7abed5b66f8a9fe7ea871bc815fe91d
#
_entry.id   a7abed5b66f8a9fe7ea871bc815fe91d
#
_cell.length_a   1.000
_cell.length_b   1.000
_cell.length_c   1.000
_cell.angle_alpha   90.00
_cell.angle_beta   90.00
_cell.angle_gamma   90.00
#
_symmetry.space_group_name_H-M   'P 1'
#
loop_
_entity.id
_entity.type
_entity.pdbx_description
1 polymer ?
#
loop_
_entity_poly.entity_id
_entity_poly.type
_entity_poly.pdbx_seq_one_letter_code
_entity_poly.pdbx_strand_id
1 'polypeptide(L)'
;MKVKKILAALLVASICSTAALAGCSVSKSDSTSTGGSSTASSTDSKSSSNEPVTVTIKQFKAEIDEQLGKAIEKYKSVAPNVTITYQSIGAGTDIGTVLKADMSAGTMPTIFNAIGPSEYEVYKDYLEDLSDQPWVSHATKGSLDLLTVDGKVYGLPVSTEGLGLVVNKKIFDDAGIDISNLKSMKDFDDAFSKLDAKIKDGSLANVDSCKNLKAVTAVQGAETWVLGDHAENIFLVPEFEGDPFKAYNSKTVEMKYADTYKDYTDMMLKYSEFADNKKGAVTYTYSGNAIPDISTGKVAVIQQGNWAYNEINKIDEETAKNLTLLPMPIGGDNQDAAMISILSQYWTVNAKASDAEKTAAKDFLNWLYQSDEGKDIVVNSFGFIPVFDNYGDLAPSDPLSKAVVDLSSSGKVVNAVFKGTPDGWGQNVFGAAVQAYISGEKTWDEVVKTAQDGWAEAKK
;
A
#
# COMPACT_ATOMS: atom_id res chain seq x y z
N MET A 1 -7.23 -3.65 -55.46
CA MET A 1 -6.03 -2.80 -55.63
C MET A 1 -5.04 -3.14 -54.54
N LYS A 2 -3.80 -3.46 -54.93
CA LYS A 2 -2.75 -3.96 -54.05
C LYS A 2 -2.12 -2.82 -53.28
N VAL A 3 -1.94 -2.96 -51.96
CA VAL A 3 -1.09 -2.07 -51.15
C VAL A 3 0.07 -2.90 -50.57
N LYS A 4 1.25 -2.39 -50.78
CA LYS A 4 2.56 -3.06 -50.59
C LYS A 4 2.98 -3.04 -49.12
N LYS A 5 3.56 -4.16 -48.68
CA LYS A 5 4.34 -4.30 -47.44
C LYS A 5 5.69 -3.56 -47.61
N ILE A 6 6.06 -2.79 -46.60
CA ILE A 6 7.42 -2.25 -46.42
C ILE A 6 8.00 -2.87 -45.15
N LEU A 7 9.00 -3.73 -45.30
CA LEU A 7 9.91 -4.20 -44.27
C LEU A 7 11.03 -3.16 -44.13
N ALA A 8 11.29 -2.70 -42.91
CA ALA A 8 12.52 -2.01 -42.56
C ALA A 8 13.35 -2.91 -41.64
N ALA A 9 14.48 -3.39 -42.17
CA ALA A 9 15.50 -4.08 -41.38
C ALA A 9 16.48 -3.06 -40.83
N LEU A 10 16.77 -3.14 -39.52
CA LEU A 10 17.84 -2.36 -38.86
C LEU A 10 18.99 -3.31 -38.51
N LEU A 11 20.13 -3.01 -39.13
CA LEU A 11 21.43 -3.65 -38.87
C LEU A 11 21.97 -3.23 -37.51
N VAL A 12 22.42 -4.21 -36.73
CA VAL A 12 23.26 -4.03 -35.54
C VAL A 12 24.72 -4.16 -36.00
N ALA A 13 25.50 -3.09 -35.78
CA ALA A 13 26.95 -3.10 -35.99
C ALA A 13 27.65 -3.30 -34.62
N SER A 14 28.31 -4.46 -34.49
CA SER A 14 29.23 -4.77 -33.38
C SER A 14 30.57 -4.06 -33.63
N ILE A 15 31.08 -3.35 -32.61
CA ILE A 15 32.48 -2.89 -32.61
C ILE A 15 33.17 -3.55 -31.41
N CYS A 16 34.04 -4.52 -31.74
CA CYS A 16 35.04 -5.05 -30.82
C CYS A 16 36.23 -4.09 -30.76
N SER A 17 36.65 -3.72 -29.59
CA SER A 17 37.94 -3.06 -29.35
C SER A 17 38.72 -3.86 -28.32
N THR A 18 39.74 -4.57 -28.81
CA THR A 18 40.81 -5.19 -28.03
C THR A 18 41.84 -4.12 -27.61
N ALA A 19 42.25 -4.11 -26.37
CA ALA A 19 43.47 -3.43 -25.94
C ALA A 19 44.26 -4.33 -24.98
N ALA A 20 45.54 -4.35 -25.25
CA ALA A 20 46.53 -5.35 -24.88
C ALA A 20 47.13 -5.13 -23.49
N LEU A 21 47.69 -6.23 -22.98
CA LEU A 21 48.52 -6.36 -21.80
C LEU A 21 49.89 -5.63 -21.94
N ALA A 22 50.38 -5.08 -20.84
CA ALA A 22 51.76 -4.95 -20.45
C ALA A 22 51.80 -4.89 -18.93
N GLY A 23 52.48 -5.59 -18.27
CA GLY A 23 53.48 -6.46 -17.89
C GLY A 23 54.64 -5.79 -17.12
N CYS A 24 55.07 -6.47 -16.00
CA CYS A 24 56.32 -6.30 -15.21
C CYS A 24 56.30 -5.20 -14.12
N SER A 25 56.82 -5.42 -12.91
CA SER A 25 57.85 -6.38 -12.40
C SER A 25 57.86 -6.42 -10.88
N VAL A 26 58.35 -7.54 -10.36
CA VAL A 26 58.63 -7.90 -8.96
C VAL A 26 59.81 -7.12 -8.42
N SER A 27 59.78 -6.74 -7.14
CA SER A 27 60.99 -6.63 -6.31
C SER A 27 60.68 -7.08 -4.88
N LYS A 28 61.30 -8.17 -4.47
CA LYS A 28 61.43 -8.62 -3.09
C LYS A 28 62.49 -7.78 -2.36
N SER A 29 62.27 -7.52 -1.11
CA SER A 29 63.35 -7.39 -0.11
C SER A 29 62.87 -7.88 1.24
N ASP A 30 63.54 -8.92 1.76
CA ASP A 30 63.49 -9.43 3.11
C ASP A 30 64.15 -8.45 4.08
N SER A 31 63.65 -8.33 5.30
CA SER A 31 64.51 -8.34 6.51
C SER A 31 63.67 -8.44 7.82
N THR A 32 63.92 -9.47 8.50
CA THR A 32 63.87 -9.97 9.88
C THR A 32 63.63 -8.98 11.05
N SER A 33 62.65 -9.45 11.91
CA SER A 33 62.65 -9.61 13.38
C SER A 33 62.87 -8.42 14.30
N THR A 34 61.97 -8.18 15.25
CA THR A 34 62.13 -8.55 16.67
C THR A 34 60.85 -8.23 17.45
N GLY A 35 60.51 -9.07 18.42
CA GLY A 35 59.29 -9.03 19.17
C GLY A 35 59.17 -7.88 20.19
N GLY A 36 57.92 -7.61 20.55
CA GLY A 36 57.50 -6.73 21.63
C GLY A 36 56.05 -7.02 21.97
N SER A 37 55.86 -7.80 23.04
CA SER A 37 54.55 -8.03 23.62
C SER A 37 54.05 -6.75 24.26
N SER A 38 52.91 -6.23 23.83
CA SER A 38 52.13 -5.27 24.60
C SER A 38 50.64 -5.58 24.43
N THR A 39 50.08 -5.98 25.55
CA THR A 39 48.66 -6.11 25.80
C THR A 39 47.92 -4.82 25.43
N ALA A 40 47.16 -4.82 24.37
CA ALA A 40 46.23 -3.74 24.03
C ALA A 40 44.81 -4.20 24.30
N SER A 41 44.21 -3.51 25.22
CA SER A 41 42.80 -3.50 25.54
C SER A 41 42.00 -3.26 24.29
N SER A 42 41.13 -4.21 23.90
CA SER A 42 40.19 -4.04 22.80
C SER A 42 39.07 -3.12 23.26
N THR A 43 39.19 -1.85 22.96
CA THR A 43 38.04 -0.97 22.81
C THR A 43 37.47 -1.22 21.42
N ASP A 44 36.28 -1.80 21.37
CA ASP A 44 35.45 -1.87 20.16
C ASP A 44 35.13 -0.45 19.69
N SER A 45 35.99 0.10 18.85
CA SER A 45 35.68 1.28 18.05
C SER A 45 34.89 0.75 16.85
N LYS A 46 33.59 1.04 16.77
CA LYS A 46 32.85 0.99 15.51
C LYS A 46 33.60 1.83 14.48
N SER A 47 34.38 1.18 13.63
CA SER A 47 35.00 1.79 12.46
C SER A 47 33.87 2.06 11.47
N SER A 48 33.39 3.30 11.40
CA SER A 48 32.62 3.76 10.26
C SER A 48 33.58 3.75 9.07
N SER A 49 33.45 2.73 8.20
CA SER A 49 34.16 2.75 6.92
C SER A 49 33.60 3.92 6.10
N ASN A 50 34.48 4.87 5.72
CA ASN A 50 34.13 6.01 4.86
C ASN A 50 33.97 5.58 3.37
N GLU A 51 33.84 4.30 3.11
CA GLU A 51 33.67 3.80 1.74
C GLU A 51 32.26 4.12 1.22
N PRO A 52 32.14 4.52 -0.04
CA PRO A 52 30.84 4.77 -0.64
C PRO A 52 29.97 3.51 -0.67
N VAL A 53 28.74 3.61 -0.20
CA VAL A 53 27.74 2.52 -0.19
C VAL A 53 26.51 2.98 -0.95
N THR A 54 25.97 2.09 -1.78
CA THR A 54 24.69 2.34 -2.49
C THR A 54 23.59 1.47 -1.92
N VAL A 55 22.48 2.09 -1.48
CA VAL A 55 21.26 1.44 -1.05
C VAL A 55 20.19 1.66 -2.13
N THR A 56 19.51 0.61 -2.52
CA THR A 56 18.40 0.69 -3.48
C THR A 56 17.08 0.40 -2.76
N ILE A 57 16.06 1.22 -2.99
CA ILE A 57 14.72 1.07 -2.40
C ILE A 57 13.71 0.82 -3.52
N LYS A 58 12.83 -0.17 -3.34
CA LYS A 58 11.64 -0.36 -4.17
C LYS A 58 10.42 -0.48 -3.29
N GLN A 59 9.42 0.39 -3.53
CA GLN A 59 8.25 0.52 -2.69
C GLN A 59 6.98 0.84 -3.52
N PHE A 60 5.78 0.66 -2.95
CA PHE A 60 4.51 0.85 -3.67
C PHE A 60 3.66 2.03 -3.17
N LYS A 61 4.11 2.78 -2.18
CA LYS A 61 3.41 3.97 -1.68
C LYS A 61 3.69 5.18 -2.57
N ALA A 62 3.00 5.25 -3.72
CA ALA A 62 3.20 6.33 -4.69
C ALA A 62 2.87 7.72 -4.12
N GLU A 63 1.95 7.79 -3.16
CA GLU A 63 1.53 9.03 -2.48
C GLU A 63 2.65 9.71 -1.69
N ILE A 64 3.72 8.98 -1.31
CA ILE A 64 4.88 9.54 -0.60
C ILE A 64 6.12 9.67 -1.49
N ASP A 65 6.04 9.45 -2.79
CA ASP A 65 7.21 9.41 -3.69
C ASP A 65 8.09 10.66 -3.57
N GLU A 66 7.50 11.84 -3.68
CA GLU A 66 8.20 13.12 -3.56
C GLU A 66 8.78 13.32 -2.14
N GLN A 67 8.01 12.98 -1.12
CA GLN A 67 8.39 13.13 0.28
C GLN A 67 9.52 12.17 0.66
N LEU A 68 9.50 10.95 0.15
CA LEU A 68 10.60 9.99 0.32
C LEU A 68 11.89 10.52 -0.32
N GLY A 69 11.79 11.10 -1.52
CA GLY A 69 12.93 11.76 -2.15
C GLY A 69 13.52 12.88 -1.30
N LYS A 70 12.67 13.73 -0.69
CA LYS A 70 13.10 14.78 0.22
C LYS A 70 13.74 14.23 1.50
N ALA A 71 13.21 13.14 2.06
CA ALA A 71 13.79 12.46 3.22
C ALA A 71 15.20 11.91 2.90
N ILE A 72 15.36 11.28 1.73
CA ILE A 72 16.66 10.77 1.26
C ILE A 72 17.68 11.92 1.11
N GLU A 73 17.26 13.05 0.53
CA GLU A 73 18.16 14.24 0.43
C GLU A 73 18.60 14.76 1.81
N LYS A 74 17.70 14.79 2.79
CA LYS A 74 18.06 15.16 4.17
C LYS A 74 19.04 14.16 4.80
N TYR A 75 18.82 12.87 4.57
CA TYR A 75 19.70 11.83 5.12
C TYR A 75 21.14 11.92 4.62
N LYS A 76 21.40 12.51 3.44
CA LYS A 76 22.77 12.75 2.94
C LYS A 76 23.62 13.58 3.91
N SER A 77 23.01 14.45 4.72
CA SER A 77 23.73 15.20 5.75
C SER A 77 24.14 14.34 6.95
N VAL A 78 23.40 13.25 7.19
CA VAL A 78 23.64 12.29 8.28
C VAL A 78 24.69 11.24 7.86
N ALA A 79 24.57 10.74 6.63
CA ALA A 79 25.46 9.71 6.09
C ALA A 79 25.95 10.08 4.67
N PRO A 80 26.93 10.99 4.54
CA PRO A 80 27.38 11.52 3.25
C PRO A 80 28.06 10.50 2.34
N ASN A 81 28.50 9.36 2.88
CA ASN A 81 29.06 8.24 2.13
C ASN A 81 27.99 7.25 1.61
N VAL A 82 26.70 7.42 1.99
CA VAL A 82 25.60 6.57 1.55
C VAL A 82 24.82 7.23 0.42
N THR A 83 24.74 6.58 -0.71
CA THR A 83 23.87 6.97 -1.83
C THR A 83 22.63 6.10 -1.81
N ILE A 84 21.44 6.72 -1.70
CA ILE A 84 20.15 5.99 -1.77
C ILE A 84 19.47 6.32 -3.08
N THR A 85 19.13 5.28 -3.85
CA THR A 85 18.26 5.39 -5.02
C THR A 85 16.95 4.68 -4.74
N TYR A 86 15.82 5.17 -5.28
CA TYR A 86 14.52 4.59 -5.00
C TYR A 86 13.63 4.56 -6.25
N GLN A 87 12.69 3.64 -6.22
CA GLN A 87 11.62 3.52 -7.20
C GLN A 87 10.30 3.27 -6.47
N SER A 88 9.33 4.14 -6.72
CA SER A 88 7.94 3.94 -6.30
C SER A 88 7.15 3.28 -7.43
N ILE A 89 6.53 2.15 -7.15
CA ILE A 89 5.66 1.45 -8.10
C ILE A 89 4.28 2.10 -7.99
N GLY A 90 3.77 2.60 -9.10
CA GLY A 90 2.50 3.32 -9.14
C GLY A 90 1.30 2.40 -8.90
N ALA A 91 0.20 2.99 -8.45
CA ALA A 91 -1.09 2.30 -8.31
C ALA A 91 -1.49 1.58 -9.62
N GLY A 92 -2.09 0.40 -9.48
CA GLY A 92 -2.46 -0.46 -10.62
C GLY A 92 -1.34 -1.41 -11.09
N THR A 93 -0.11 -1.27 -10.60
CA THR A 93 0.98 -2.22 -10.84
C THR A 93 1.21 -3.06 -9.59
N ASP A 94 1.11 -4.37 -9.70
CA ASP A 94 1.41 -5.30 -8.60
C ASP A 94 2.91 -5.33 -8.32
N ILE A 95 3.31 -4.81 -7.15
CA ILE A 95 4.71 -4.83 -6.69
C ILE A 95 5.25 -6.25 -6.53
N GLY A 96 4.41 -7.21 -6.13
CA GLY A 96 4.79 -8.61 -5.98
C GLY A 96 5.31 -9.20 -7.31
N THR A 97 4.63 -8.90 -8.41
CA THR A 97 5.09 -9.29 -9.75
C THR A 97 6.44 -8.64 -10.10
N VAL A 98 6.62 -7.36 -9.79
CA VAL A 98 7.88 -6.64 -10.04
C VAL A 98 9.03 -7.22 -9.21
N LEU A 99 8.84 -7.47 -7.93
CA LEU A 99 9.86 -8.05 -7.05
C LEU A 99 10.21 -9.49 -7.43
N LYS A 100 9.25 -10.30 -7.88
CA LYS A 100 9.52 -11.66 -8.40
C LYS A 100 10.37 -11.63 -9.69
N ALA A 101 10.16 -10.62 -10.53
CA ALA A 101 11.03 -10.41 -11.71
C ALA A 101 12.45 -10.01 -11.28
N ASP A 102 12.59 -9.11 -10.29
CA ASP A 102 13.89 -8.73 -9.72
C ASP A 102 14.61 -9.93 -9.08
N MET A 103 13.88 -10.78 -8.33
CA MET A 103 14.44 -12.04 -7.79
C MET A 103 15.01 -12.93 -8.90
N SER A 104 14.25 -13.11 -9.97
CA SER A 104 14.63 -13.94 -11.10
C SER A 104 15.83 -13.39 -11.87
N ALA A 105 15.95 -12.06 -11.92
CA ALA A 105 17.06 -11.36 -12.57
C ALA A 105 18.31 -11.21 -11.66
N GLY A 106 18.19 -11.51 -10.36
CA GLY A 106 19.26 -11.28 -9.38
C GLY A 106 19.50 -9.79 -9.08
N THR A 107 18.46 -8.96 -9.24
CA THR A 107 18.49 -7.50 -9.06
C THR A 107 17.58 -7.02 -7.92
N MET A 108 17.33 -7.89 -6.94
CA MET A 108 16.50 -7.57 -5.79
C MET A 108 17.04 -6.34 -5.05
N PRO A 109 16.21 -5.32 -4.75
CA PRO A 109 16.67 -4.10 -4.08
C PRO A 109 17.16 -4.38 -2.64
N THR A 110 17.91 -3.42 -2.08
CA THR A 110 18.42 -3.49 -0.71
C THR A 110 17.29 -3.36 0.32
N ILE A 111 16.32 -2.46 0.06
CA ILE A 111 15.10 -2.28 0.85
C ILE A 111 13.90 -2.48 -0.05
N PHE A 112 12.92 -3.27 0.41
CA PHE A 112 11.68 -3.49 -0.31
C PHE A 112 10.50 -3.65 0.65
N ASN A 113 9.27 -3.61 0.12
CA ASN A 113 8.09 -3.85 0.95
C ASN A 113 7.67 -5.31 0.95
N ALA A 114 7.14 -5.74 2.10
CA ALA A 114 6.34 -6.94 2.25
C ALA A 114 5.10 -6.62 3.10
N ILE A 115 4.01 -7.35 2.90
CA ILE A 115 2.73 -7.04 3.56
C ILE A 115 2.26 -8.07 4.59
N GLY A 116 2.73 -9.31 4.52
CA GLY A 116 2.26 -10.33 5.44
C GLY A 116 2.85 -11.72 5.25
N PRO A 117 2.27 -12.74 5.90
CA PRO A 117 2.83 -14.09 5.97
C PRO A 117 2.89 -14.81 4.61
N SER A 118 1.96 -14.53 3.68
CA SER A 118 2.03 -15.12 2.34
C SER A 118 3.24 -14.63 1.56
N GLU A 119 3.61 -13.35 1.70
CA GLU A 119 4.81 -12.79 1.07
C GLU A 119 6.09 -13.19 1.81
N TYR A 120 6.03 -13.44 3.13
CA TYR A 120 7.15 -14.04 3.84
C TYR A 120 7.60 -15.34 3.14
N GLU A 121 6.69 -16.21 2.78
CA GLU A 121 7.03 -17.49 2.09
C GLU A 121 7.69 -17.26 0.73
N VAL A 122 7.28 -16.21 0.03
CA VAL A 122 7.86 -15.83 -1.28
C VAL A 122 9.28 -15.29 -1.13
N TYR A 123 9.51 -14.43 -0.12
CA TYR A 123 10.75 -13.67 0.01
C TYR A 123 11.69 -14.18 1.11
N LYS A 124 11.38 -15.24 1.84
CA LYS A 124 12.11 -15.70 3.04
C LYS A 124 13.63 -15.79 2.89
N ASP A 125 14.13 -16.18 1.71
CA ASP A 125 15.57 -16.25 1.44
C ASP A 125 16.23 -14.87 1.22
N TYR A 126 15.42 -13.80 1.15
CA TYR A 126 15.84 -12.41 0.96
C TYR A 126 15.54 -11.54 2.19
N LEU A 127 14.97 -12.10 3.25
CA LEU A 127 14.58 -11.34 4.43
C LEU A 127 15.68 -11.39 5.50
N GLU A 128 16.26 -10.24 5.82
CA GLU A 128 17.22 -10.07 6.90
C GLU A 128 16.51 -10.10 8.25
N ASP A 129 17.13 -10.76 9.25
CA ASP A 129 16.66 -10.73 10.64
C ASP A 129 16.90 -9.34 11.24
N LEU A 130 15.82 -8.65 11.60
CA LEU A 130 15.82 -7.31 12.16
C LEU A 130 15.47 -7.29 13.66
N SER A 131 15.51 -8.43 14.33
CA SER A 131 15.11 -8.57 15.74
C SER A 131 15.96 -7.74 16.70
N ASP A 132 17.19 -7.39 16.31
CA ASP A 132 18.13 -6.58 17.09
C ASP A 132 17.95 -5.07 16.92
N GLN A 133 17.02 -4.64 16.06
CA GLN A 133 16.86 -3.24 15.74
C GLN A 133 16.16 -2.48 16.88
N PRO A 134 16.57 -1.20 17.17
CA PRO A 134 16.10 -0.46 18.34
C PRO A 134 14.59 -0.20 18.35
N TRP A 135 13.95 -0.08 17.18
CA TRP A 135 12.53 0.15 17.05
C TRP A 135 11.67 -1.07 17.44
N VAL A 136 12.23 -2.28 17.50
CA VAL A 136 11.48 -3.50 17.87
C VAL A 136 10.87 -3.37 19.26
N SER A 137 11.59 -2.81 20.22
CA SER A 137 11.11 -2.62 21.59
C SER A 137 10.04 -1.53 21.73
N HIS A 138 9.88 -0.69 20.72
CA HIS A 138 8.91 0.40 20.68
C HIS A 138 7.69 0.09 19.81
N ALA A 139 7.68 -1.03 19.10
CA ALA A 139 6.57 -1.43 18.26
C ALA A 139 5.30 -1.69 19.09
N THR A 140 4.16 -1.12 18.67
CA THR A 140 2.89 -1.34 19.34
C THR A 140 2.45 -2.78 19.23
N LYS A 141 1.63 -3.23 20.20
CA LYS A 141 1.15 -4.61 20.26
C LYS A 141 0.51 -5.04 18.93
N GLY A 142 0.99 -6.14 18.37
CA GLY A 142 0.47 -6.74 17.13
C GLY A 142 1.10 -6.19 15.86
N SER A 143 1.80 -5.05 15.91
CA SER A 143 2.35 -4.44 14.69
C SER A 143 3.52 -5.22 14.06
N LEU A 144 4.16 -6.11 14.81
CA LEU A 144 5.22 -6.99 14.29
C LEU A 144 4.72 -8.33 13.78
N ASP A 145 3.50 -8.73 14.15
CA ASP A 145 3.05 -10.13 14.10
C ASP A 145 3.10 -10.72 12.70
N LEU A 146 2.69 -9.97 11.67
CA LEU A 146 2.56 -10.48 10.29
C LEU A 146 3.90 -10.85 9.62
N LEU A 147 5.03 -10.30 10.10
CA LEU A 147 6.38 -10.64 9.65
C LEU A 147 7.29 -11.09 10.80
N THR A 148 6.71 -11.68 11.85
CA THR A 148 7.45 -12.38 12.89
C THR A 148 7.28 -13.90 12.70
N VAL A 149 8.36 -14.59 12.42
CA VAL A 149 8.36 -16.05 12.21
C VAL A 149 9.46 -16.67 13.07
N ASP A 150 9.12 -17.72 13.80
CA ASP A 150 10.04 -18.43 14.72
C ASP A 150 10.75 -17.49 15.72
N GLY A 151 10.05 -16.45 16.16
CA GLY A 151 10.55 -15.45 17.11
C GLY A 151 11.50 -14.41 16.51
N LYS A 152 11.68 -14.39 15.19
CA LYS A 152 12.49 -13.42 14.46
C LYS A 152 11.61 -12.41 13.73
N VAL A 153 12.01 -11.15 13.77
CA VAL A 153 11.34 -10.02 13.12
C VAL A 153 12.01 -9.75 11.78
N TYR A 154 11.24 -9.80 10.69
CA TYR A 154 11.75 -9.62 9.31
C TYR A 154 11.34 -8.32 8.65
N GLY A 155 10.63 -7.44 9.35
CA GLY A 155 10.20 -6.17 8.77
C GLY A 155 9.91 -5.10 9.80
N LEU A 156 10.25 -3.85 9.48
CA LEU A 156 9.86 -2.65 10.21
C LEU A 156 8.44 -2.28 9.81
N PRO A 157 7.46 -2.29 10.74
CA PRO A 157 6.08 -1.91 10.44
C PRO A 157 5.99 -0.43 10.11
N VAL A 158 5.28 -0.08 9.04
CA VAL A 158 5.32 1.29 8.51
C VAL A 158 4.32 2.21 9.18
N SER A 159 3.03 1.85 9.16
CA SER A 159 1.93 2.68 9.69
C SER A 159 0.65 1.88 9.89
N THR A 160 -0.26 2.41 10.69
CA THR A 160 -1.67 2.01 10.66
C THR A 160 -2.41 2.87 9.63
N GLU A 161 -3.30 2.24 8.88
CA GLU A 161 -4.19 2.89 7.91
C GLU A 161 -5.63 2.46 8.15
N GLY A 162 -6.56 3.31 7.75
CA GLY A 162 -7.99 3.01 7.75
C GLY A 162 -8.53 2.97 6.33
N LEU A 163 -9.11 1.83 5.96
CA LEU A 163 -9.86 1.65 4.73
C LEU A 163 -11.35 1.82 5.00
N GLY A 164 -12.00 2.60 4.16
CA GLY A 164 -13.41 2.91 4.28
C GLY A 164 -13.95 3.60 3.04
N LEU A 165 -14.94 4.46 3.24
CA LEU A 165 -15.41 5.38 2.22
C LEU A 165 -14.86 6.78 2.52
N VAL A 166 -14.00 7.28 1.64
CA VAL A 166 -13.54 8.67 1.67
C VAL A 166 -14.65 9.55 1.11
N VAL A 167 -15.11 10.50 1.91
CA VAL A 167 -16.30 11.30 1.63
C VAL A 167 -16.00 12.79 1.72
N ASN A 168 -16.42 13.55 0.74
CA ASN A 168 -16.52 15.00 0.87
C ASN A 168 -17.76 15.34 1.70
N LYS A 169 -17.54 15.47 3.02
CA LYS A 169 -18.61 15.70 3.99
C LYS A 169 -19.41 16.99 3.71
N LYS A 170 -18.76 18.03 3.20
CA LYS A 170 -19.41 19.29 2.89
C LYS A 170 -20.53 19.15 1.84
N ILE A 171 -20.40 18.26 0.88
CA ILE A 171 -21.44 17.98 -0.10
C ILE A 171 -22.70 17.45 0.58
N PHE A 172 -22.57 16.51 1.52
CA PHE A 172 -23.70 15.95 2.26
C PHE A 172 -24.31 16.97 3.23
N ASP A 173 -23.48 17.73 3.95
CA ASP A 173 -23.94 18.78 4.88
C ASP A 173 -24.76 19.85 4.13
N ASP A 174 -24.24 20.37 3.02
CA ASP A 174 -24.92 21.40 2.22
C ASP A 174 -26.17 20.85 1.51
N ALA A 175 -26.19 19.54 1.22
CA ALA A 175 -27.41 18.86 0.73
C ALA A 175 -28.42 18.57 1.83
N GLY A 176 -28.09 18.79 3.11
CA GLY A 176 -28.96 18.50 4.26
C GLY A 176 -29.13 16.99 4.53
N ILE A 177 -28.10 16.20 4.28
CA ILE A 177 -28.10 14.74 4.46
C ILE A 177 -27.12 14.37 5.57
N ASP A 178 -27.63 13.85 6.68
CA ASP A 178 -26.81 13.38 7.78
C ASP A 178 -26.18 12.01 7.46
N ILE A 179 -24.86 11.94 7.53
CA ILE A 179 -24.05 10.73 7.31
C ILE A 179 -23.28 10.29 8.57
N SER A 180 -23.55 10.88 9.72
CA SER A 180 -22.78 10.66 10.96
C SER A 180 -22.99 9.27 11.59
N ASN A 181 -24.06 8.57 11.23
CA ASN A 181 -24.42 7.31 11.86
C ASN A 181 -24.94 6.26 10.87
N LEU A 182 -24.24 6.09 9.76
CA LEU A 182 -24.53 5.02 8.81
C LEU A 182 -23.96 3.70 9.34
N LYS A 183 -24.82 2.68 9.50
CA LYS A 183 -24.45 1.41 10.14
C LYS A 183 -24.68 0.20 9.24
N SER A 184 -25.70 0.26 8.41
CA SER A 184 -26.13 -0.86 7.56
C SER A 184 -26.06 -0.49 6.08
N MET A 185 -26.01 -1.50 5.22
CA MET A 185 -26.14 -1.31 3.76
C MET A 185 -27.31 -0.40 3.41
N LYS A 186 -28.45 -0.59 4.11
CA LYS A 186 -29.64 0.22 3.90
C LYS A 186 -29.41 1.71 4.25
N ASP A 187 -28.68 2.02 5.31
CA ASP A 187 -28.44 3.42 5.70
C ASP A 187 -27.59 4.12 4.62
N PHE A 188 -26.60 3.42 4.05
CA PHE A 188 -25.80 3.93 2.92
C PHE A 188 -26.68 4.11 1.67
N ASP A 189 -27.47 3.12 1.29
CA ASP A 189 -28.39 3.21 0.14
C ASP A 189 -29.38 4.36 0.30
N ASP A 190 -29.96 4.55 1.50
CA ASP A 190 -30.87 5.65 1.81
C ASP A 190 -30.20 7.03 1.70
N ALA A 191 -28.97 7.17 2.22
CA ALA A 191 -28.22 8.44 2.14
C ALA A 191 -27.81 8.77 0.69
N PHE A 192 -27.29 7.78 -0.03
CA PHE A 192 -26.85 7.93 -1.41
C PHE A 192 -28.04 8.19 -2.35
N SER A 193 -29.16 7.51 -2.13
CA SER A 193 -30.41 7.74 -2.89
C SER A 193 -30.94 9.16 -2.75
N LYS A 194 -30.87 9.73 -1.53
CA LYS A 194 -31.29 11.14 -1.30
C LYS A 194 -30.39 12.13 -2.03
N LEU A 195 -29.06 11.89 -2.04
CA LEU A 195 -28.13 12.76 -2.74
C LEU A 195 -28.29 12.64 -4.26
N ASP A 196 -28.42 11.42 -4.77
CA ASP A 196 -28.65 11.12 -6.19
C ASP A 196 -29.95 11.77 -6.70
N ALA A 197 -31.03 11.70 -5.92
CA ALA A 197 -32.29 12.36 -6.27
C ALA A 197 -32.12 13.90 -6.41
N LYS A 198 -31.37 14.52 -5.49
CA LYS A 198 -31.08 15.97 -5.53
C LYS A 198 -30.14 16.37 -6.66
N ILE A 199 -29.25 15.47 -7.09
CA ILE A 199 -28.44 15.66 -8.31
C ILE A 199 -29.35 15.66 -9.54
N LYS A 200 -30.22 14.66 -9.65
CA LYS A 200 -31.12 14.45 -10.80
C LYS A 200 -32.20 15.52 -10.95
N ASP A 201 -32.74 16.03 -9.85
CA ASP A 201 -33.76 17.07 -9.89
C ASP A 201 -33.19 18.51 -10.00
N GLY A 202 -31.85 18.65 -9.95
CA GLY A 202 -31.15 19.92 -10.10
C GLY A 202 -31.25 20.85 -8.86
N SER A 203 -31.78 20.38 -7.72
CA SER A 203 -31.93 21.20 -6.50
C SER A 203 -30.59 21.66 -5.90
N LEU A 204 -29.48 21.01 -6.27
CA LEU A 204 -28.13 21.36 -5.84
C LEU A 204 -27.38 22.28 -6.81
N ALA A 205 -27.96 22.68 -7.95
CA ALA A 205 -27.26 23.44 -8.99
C ALA A 205 -26.70 24.80 -8.51
N ASN A 206 -27.30 25.41 -7.48
CA ASN A 206 -26.88 26.69 -6.91
C ASN A 206 -26.13 26.52 -5.56
N VAL A 207 -25.75 25.32 -5.19
CA VAL A 207 -24.96 25.01 -3.98
C VAL A 207 -23.50 24.91 -4.37
N ASP A 208 -22.65 25.81 -3.86
CA ASP A 208 -21.25 25.96 -4.29
C ASP A 208 -20.47 24.65 -4.21
N SER A 209 -20.60 23.88 -3.12
CA SER A 209 -19.93 22.61 -2.94
C SER A 209 -20.41 21.51 -3.90
N CYS A 210 -21.60 21.69 -4.49
CA CYS A 210 -22.26 20.70 -5.35
C CYS A 210 -22.28 21.09 -6.83
N LYS A 211 -21.76 22.27 -7.20
CA LYS A 211 -21.87 22.81 -8.58
C LYS A 211 -21.27 21.90 -9.66
N ASN A 212 -20.27 21.11 -9.30
CA ASN A 212 -19.61 20.15 -10.20
C ASN A 212 -20.15 18.72 -10.06
N LEU A 213 -21.02 18.46 -9.07
CA LEU A 213 -21.43 17.12 -8.69
C LEU A 213 -22.21 16.41 -9.81
N LYS A 214 -21.74 15.24 -10.24
CA LYS A 214 -22.31 14.43 -11.32
C LYS A 214 -22.90 13.12 -10.81
N ALA A 215 -22.27 12.52 -9.81
CA ALA A 215 -22.67 11.26 -9.21
C ALA A 215 -22.33 11.26 -7.73
N VAL A 216 -22.97 10.37 -6.97
CA VAL A 216 -22.66 10.22 -5.54
C VAL A 216 -21.33 9.51 -5.37
N THR A 217 -21.11 8.41 -6.10
CA THR A 217 -19.99 7.49 -5.93
C THR A 217 -19.15 7.40 -7.20
N ALA A 218 -17.89 6.96 -7.04
CA ALA A 218 -17.05 6.50 -8.14
C ALA A 218 -16.58 5.07 -7.87
N VAL A 219 -16.68 4.23 -8.89
CA VAL A 219 -16.23 2.83 -8.84
C VAL A 219 -14.96 2.69 -9.66
N GLN A 220 -13.86 2.39 -8.99
CA GLN A 220 -12.52 2.23 -9.58
C GLN A 220 -12.39 0.84 -10.21
N GLY A 221 -13.22 0.55 -11.20
CA GLY A 221 -13.33 -0.78 -11.78
C GLY A 221 -12.11 -1.23 -12.61
N ALA A 222 -11.21 -0.31 -12.95
CA ALA A 222 -9.92 -0.64 -13.54
C ALA A 222 -8.93 -1.23 -12.52
N GLU A 223 -9.16 -0.96 -11.22
CA GLU A 223 -8.24 -1.25 -10.14
C GLU A 223 -8.60 -2.56 -9.43
N THR A 224 -8.04 -3.66 -9.93
CA THR A 224 -8.33 -4.99 -9.35
C THR A 224 -7.89 -5.13 -7.89
N TRP A 225 -6.91 -4.34 -7.42
CA TRP A 225 -6.53 -4.26 -6.02
C TRP A 225 -7.59 -3.59 -5.14
N VAL A 226 -8.33 -2.59 -5.66
CA VAL A 226 -9.46 -1.97 -4.95
C VAL A 226 -10.63 -2.94 -4.86
N LEU A 227 -10.93 -3.63 -5.96
CA LEU A 227 -12.00 -4.62 -6.05
C LEU A 227 -11.66 -5.89 -5.24
N GLY A 228 -10.38 -6.28 -5.22
CA GLY A 228 -9.87 -7.44 -4.50
C GLY A 228 -9.39 -7.08 -3.09
N ASP A 229 -8.08 -6.90 -2.91
CA ASP A 229 -7.39 -6.78 -1.62
C ASP A 229 -8.07 -5.85 -0.61
N HIS A 230 -8.73 -4.81 -1.09
CA HIS A 230 -9.46 -3.89 -0.21
C HIS A 230 -10.86 -4.37 0.10
N ALA A 231 -11.71 -4.52 -0.93
CA ALA A 231 -13.14 -4.74 -0.71
C ALA A 231 -13.47 -6.20 -0.33
N GLU A 232 -12.59 -7.16 -0.61
CA GLU A 232 -12.78 -8.55 -0.16
C GLU A 232 -12.89 -8.67 1.38
N ASN A 233 -12.37 -7.69 2.13
CA ASN A 233 -12.52 -7.67 3.58
C ASN A 233 -13.99 -7.58 4.03
N ILE A 234 -14.91 -7.12 3.18
CA ILE A 234 -16.35 -7.11 3.46
C ILE A 234 -16.86 -8.53 3.81
N PHE A 235 -16.36 -9.57 3.14
CA PHE A 235 -16.75 -10.96 3.41
C PHE A 235 -15.67 -11.77 4.13
N LEU A 236 -14.39 -11.45 3.96
CA LEU A 236 -13.30 -12.18 4.64
C LEU A 236 -13.24 -11.90 6.15
N VAL A 237 -13.51 -10.65 6.55
CA VAL A 237 -13.47 -10.29 7.97
C VAL A 237 -14.44 -11.16 8.80
N PRO A 238 -15.72 -11.27 8.46
CA PRO A 238 -16.63 -12.14 9.22
C PRO A 238 -16.35 -13.65 9.03
N GLU A 239 -15.80 -14.06 7.89
CA GLU A 239 -15.48 -15.46 7.64
C GLU A 239 -14.28 -15.93 8.46
N PHE A 240 -13.26 -15.10 8.61
CA PHE A 240 -12.03 -15.39 9.34
C PHE A 240 -11.92 -14.64 10.68
N GLU A 241 -13.00 -14.05 11.18
CA GLU A 241 -13.08 -13.36 12.47
C GLU A 241 -12.04 -12.21 12.61
N GLY A 242 -11.72 -11.52 11.51
CA GLY A 242 -10.73 -10.44 11.51
C GLY A 242 -9.28 -10.91 11.77
N ASP A 243 -8.99 -12.19 11.59
CA ASP A 243 -7.68 -12.78 11.84
C ASP A 243 -7.02 -13.20 10.51
N PRO A 244 -5.99 -12.49 10.05
CA PRO A 244 -5.27 -12.83 8.81
C PRO A 244 -4.54 -14.17 8.90
N PHE A 245 -4.16 -14.65 10.10
CA PHE A 245 -3.53 -15.96 10.24
C PHE A 245 -4.52 -17.11 10.08
N LYS A 246 -5.81 -16.91 10.42
CA LYS A 246 -6.86 -17.88 10.09
C LYS A 246 -6.99 -18.04 8.57
N ALA A 247 -6.99 -16.94 7.83
CA ALA A 247 -7.00 -16.97 6.37
C ALA A 247 -5.73 -17.63 5.81
N TYR A 248 -4.56 -17.21 6.32
CA TYR A 248 -3.28 -17.78 5.91
C TYR A 248 -3.21 -19.31 6.08
N ASN A 249 -3.72 -19.83 7.19
CA ASN A 249 -3.70 -21.27 7.49
C ASN A 249 -4.86 -22.04 6.83
N SER A 250 -5.85 -21.35 6.25
CA SER A 250 -6.98 -22.01 5.61
C SER A 250 -6.63 -22.53 4.21
N LYS A 251 -7.03 -23.76 3.92
CA LYS A 251 -6.87 -24.38 2.60
C LYS A 251 -7.98 -23.98 1.62
N THR A 252 -9.07 -23.42 2.14
CA THR A 252 -10.27 -23.07 1.35
C THR A 252 -10.86 -21.75 1.85
N VAL A 253 -11.60 -21.06 1.01
CA VAL A 253 -12.48 -19.95 1.37
C VAL A 253 -13.91 -20.35 1.03
N GLU A 254 -14.84 -20.20 1.97
CA GLU A 254 -16.23 -20.59 1.78
C GLU A 254 -17.03 -19.53 1.00
N MET A 255 -16.59 -18.26 1.06
CA MET A 255 -17.29 -17.12 0.47
C MET A 255 -18.69 -16.90 1.06
N LYS A 256 -18.86 -17.24 2.33
CA LYS A 256 -20.16 -17.25 3.03
C LYS A 256 -20.92 -15.92 2.98
N TYR A 257 -20.19 -14.81 2.98
CA TYR A 257 -20.76 -13.46 2.99
C TYR A 257 -20.53 -12.71 1.67
N ALA A 258 -20.25 -13.42 0.59
CA ALA A 258 -19.95 -12.83 -0.72
C ALA A 258 -21.11 -12.00 -1.28
N ASP A 259 -22.36 -12.32 -0.95
CA ASP A 259 -23.51 -11.54 -1.39
C ASP A 259 -23.54 -10.13 -0.78
N THR A 260 -23.02 -9.94 0.45
CA THR A 260 -22.86 -8.58 1.01
C THR A 260 -21.90 -7.74 0.17
N TYR A 261 -20.81 -8.34 -0.29
CA TYR A 261 -19.88 -7.69 -1.20
C TYR A 261 -20.54 -7.34 -2.55
N LYS A 262 -21.30 -8.27 -3.11
CA LYS A 262 -22.07 -8.04 -4.34
C LYS A 262 -23.01 -6.85 -4.19
N ASP A 263 -23.81 -6.84 -3.15
CA ASP A 263 -24.79 -5.79 -2.86
C ASP A 263 -24.10 -4.44 -2.67
N TYR A 264 -22.94 -4.41 -1.98
CA TYR A 264 -22.10 -3.24 -1.87
C TYR A 264 -21.62 -2.73 -3.24
N THR A 265 -21.09 -3.62 -4.07
CA THR A 265 -20.60 -3.28 -5.41
C THR A 265 -21.72 -2.77 -6.30
N ASP A 266 -22.87 -3.43 -6.29
CA ASP A 266 -24.05 -3.01 -7.06
C ASP A 266 -24.62 -1.67 -6.57
N MET A 267 -24.61 -1.40 -5.26
CA MET A 267 -24.97 -0.10 -4.68
C MET A 267 -24.02 1.01 -5.14
N MET A 268 -22.71 0.79 -5.06
CA MET A 268 -21.73 1.76 -5.52
C MET A 268 -21.88 2.07 -7.02
N LEU A 269 -22.11 1.06 -7.86
CA LEU A 269 -22.38 1.23 -9.29
C LEU A 269 -23.69 1.97 -9.55
N LYS A 270 -24.74 1.71 -8.80
CA LYS A 270 -26.08 2.31 -8.93
C LYS A 270 -26.04 3.83 -8.80
N TYR A 271 -25.14 4.36 -7.94
CA TYR A 271 -25.03 5.78 -7.66
C TYR A 271 -23.81 6.44 -8.31
N SER A 272 -23.13 5.72 -9.21
CA SER A 272 -22.02 6.23 -10.03
C SER A 272 -22.50 6.78 -11.37
N GLU A 273 -21.61 7.44 -12.09
CA GLU A 273 -21.84 7.84 -13.48
C GLU A 273 -22.04 6.65 -14.44
N PHE A 274 -21.72 5.43 -13.99
CA PHE A 274 -21.85 4.19 -14.75
C PHE A 274 -23.15 3.41 -14.46
N ALA A 275 -24.11 3.98 -13.76
CA ALA A 275 -25.37 3.31 -13.38
C ALA A 275 -26.07 2.65 -14.59
N ASP A 276 -26.12 3.34 -15.74
CA ASP A 276 -26.74 2.85 -16.98
C ASP A 276 -25.74 2.09 -17.89
N ASN A 277 -24.46 2.10 -17.57
CA ASN A 277 -23.41 1.46 -18.38
C ASN A 277 -22.28 0.93 -17.48
N LYS A 278 -22.58 -0.10 -16.69
CA LYS A 278 -21.62 -0.69 -15.72
C LYS A 278 -20.26 -1.02 -16.34
N LYS A 279 -20.25 -1.47 -17.60
CA LYS A 279 -19.02 -1.79 -18.34
C LYS A 279 -18.07 -0.60 -18.44
N GLY A 280 -18.54 0.64 -18.41
CA GLY A 280 -17.70 1.84 -18.41
C GLY A 280 -16.80 1.92 -17.18
N ALA A 281 -17.25 1.41 -16.04
CA ALA A 281 -16.50 1.47 -14.78
C ALA A 281 -15.16 0.72 -14.85
N VAL A 282 -15.02 -0.32 -15.70
CA VAL A 282 -13.76 -1.09 -15.80
C VAL A 282 -12.59 -0.32 -16.45
N THR A 283 -12.84 0.89 -16.91
CA THR A 283 -11.80 1.81 -17.41
C THR A 283 -11.51 2.97 -16.45
N TYR A 284 -12.23 3.05 -15.33
CA TYR A 284 -12.12 4.14 -14.38
C TYR A 284 -11.06 3.82 -13.32
N THR A 285 -9.95 4.56 -13.39
CA THR A 285 -8.75 4.33 -12.58
C THR A 285 -8.76 5.16 -11.29
N TYR A 286 -7.93 4.76 -10.32
CA TYR A 286 -7.71 5.49 -9.08
C TYR A 286 -7.08 6.86 -9.34
N SER A 287 -5.83 6.89 -9.80
CA SER A 287 -5.06 8.14 -9.93
C SER A 287 -5.53 9.03 -11.09
N GLY A 288 -6.00 8.42 -12.20
CA GLY A 288 -6.42 9.17 -13.40
C GLY A 288 -7.84 9.72 -13.35
N ASN A 289 -8.72 9.10 -12.52
CA ASN A 289 -10.14 9.44 -12.49
C ASN A 289 -10.63 9.72 -11.05
N ALA A 290 -10.60 8.73 -10.14
CA ALA A 290 -11.25 8.84 -8.84
C ALA A 290 -10.68 9.98 -7.99
N ILE A 291 -9.36 10.11 -7.91
CA ILE A 291 -8.71 11.21 -7.18
C ILE A 291 -9.04 12.58 -7.78
N PRO A 292 -8.87 12.83 -9.09
CA PRO A 292 -9.31 14.10 -9.68
C PRO A 292 -10.80 14.40 -9.49
N ASP A 293 -11.66 13.39 -9.60
CA ASP A 293 -13.11 13.61 -9.55
C ASP A 293 -13.63 13.92 -8.14
N ILE A 294 -13.10 13.26 -7.09
CA ILE A 294 -13.43 13.66 -5.71
C ILE A 294 -12.82 15.01 -5.36
N SER A 295 -11.58 15.29 -5.79
CA SER A 295 -10.90 16.57 -5.53
C SER A 295 -11.65 17.76 -6.13
N THR A 296 -12.26 17.58 -7.29
CA THR A 296 -13.01 18.64 -7.99
C THR A 296 -14.50 18.67 -7.68
N GLY A 297 -14.96 17.80 -6.77
CA GLY A 297 -16.36 17.70 -6.34
C GLY A 297 -17.30 17.12 -7.42
N LYS A 298 -16.78 16.39 -8.41
CA LYS A 298 -17.62 15.66 -9.38
C LYS A 298 -18.28 14.42 -8.76
N VAL A 299 -17.64 13.82 -7.77
CA VAL A 299 -18.21 12.75 -6.97
C VAL A 299 -18.05 13.08 -5.49
N ALA A 300 -18.95 12.56 -4.66
CA ALA A 300 -18.97 12.81 -3.23
C ALA A 300 -18.22 11.72 -2.43
N VAL A 301 -18.12 10.51 -2.99
CA VAL A 301 -17.66 9.30 -2.28
C VAL A 301 -16.79 8.43 -3.17
N ILE A 302 -15.65 7.98 -2.63
CA ILE A 302 -14.82 6.91 -3.21
C ILE A 302 -14.47 5.88 -2.14
N GLN A 303 -14.33 4.61 -2.51
CA GLN A 303 -13.76 3.60 -1.61
C GLN A 303 -12.25 3.73 -1.62
N GLN A 304 -11.68 4.21 -0.52
CA GLN A 304 -10.23 4.36 -0.33
C GLN A 304 -9.91 4.47 1.17
N GLY A 305 -8.68 4.74 1.52
CA GLY A 305 -8.27 4.99 2.90
C GLY A 305 -7.65 6.36 3.09
N ASN A 306 -7.12 6.57 4.30
CA ASN A 306 -6.52 7.87 4.65
C ASN A 306 -5.32 8.27 3.79
N TRP A 307 -4.65 7.34 3.13
CA TRP A 307 -3.56 7.61 2.17
C TRP A 307 -3.97 8.51 1.01
N ALA A 308 -5.27 8.53 0.62
CA ALA A 308 -5.77 9.37 -0.46
C ALA A 308 -5.66 10.89 -0.16
N TYR A 309 -5.51 11.28 1.12
CA TYR A 309 -5.48 12.68 1.52
C TYR A 309 -4.42 13.50 0.78
N ASN A 310 -3.17 13.02 0.73
CA ASN A 310 -2.07 13.76 0.13
C ASN A 310 -2.27 14.02 -1.36
N GLU A 311 -2.85 13.06 -2.10
CA GLU A 311 -3.14 13.23 -3.52
C GLU A 311 -4.28 14.21 -3.76
N ILE A 312 -5.36 14.13 -2.97
CA ILE A 312 -6.49 15.05 -3.05
C ILE A 312 -6.06 16.46 -2.68
N ASN A 313 -5.28 16.62 -1.60
CA ASN A 313 -4.79 17.90 -1.12
C ASN A 313 -3.88 18.62 -2.14
N LYS A 314 -3.12 17.89 -2.95
CA LYS A 314 -2.32 18.46 -4.04
C LYS A 314 -3.18 19.06 -5.15
N ILE A 315 -4.40 18.55 -5.37
CA ILE A 315 -5.31 19.01 -6.41
C ILE A 315 -6.19 20.15 -5.90
N ASP A 316 -6.80 19.98 -4.72
CA ASP A 316 -7.68 20.96 -4.10
C ASP A 316 -7.63 20.89 -2.57
N GLU A 317 -6.94 21.86 -1.97
CA GLU A 317 -6.76 21.96 -0.51
C GLU A 317 -8.09 22.20 0.22
N GLU A 318 -9.03 22.93 -0.39
CA GLU A 318 -10.33 23.21 0.25
C GLU A 318 -11.21 21.97 0.30
N THR A 319 -11.24 21.17 -0.75
CA THR A 319 -11.90 19.85 -0.71
C THR A 319 -11.24 18.93 0.31
N ALA A 320 -9.90 18.88 0.34
CA ALA A 320 -9.16 18.03 1.29
C ALA A 320 -9.51 18.32 2.76
N LYS A 321 -9.71 19.58 3.14
CA LYS A 321 -10.14 19.99 4.49
C LYS A 321 -11.53 19.49 4.88
N ASN A 322 -12.36 19.20 3.91
CA ASN A 322 -13.76 18.77 4.10
C ASN A 322 -13.95 17.25 3.98
N LEU A 323 -12.84 16.49 3.87
CA LEU A 323 -12.91 15.03 3.83
C LEU A 323 -13.20 14.42 5.19
N THR A 324 -13.85 13.27 5.18
CA THR A 324 -13.96 12.35 6.31
C THR A 324 -13.90 10.91 5.81
N LEU A 325 -13.66 9.97 6.72
CA LEU A 325 -13.72 8.55 6.44
C LEU A 325 -14.95 7.95 7.11
N LEU A 326 -15.80 7.29 6.32
CA LEU A 326 -16.91 6.50 6.85
C LEU A 326 -16.53 5.01 6.87
N PRO A 327 -17.09 4.24 7.84
CA PRO A 327 -17.07 2.80 7.81
C PRO A 327 -17.61 2.21 6.50
N MET A 328 -17.26 0.96 6.21
CA MET A 328 -17.84 0.18 5.11
C MET A 328 -18.85 -0.84 5.67
N PRO A 329 -19.89 -1.19 4.92
CA PRO A 329 -20.71 -2.35 5.25
C PRO A 329 -19.83 -3.61 5.33
N ILE A 330 -19.98 -4.37 6.42
CA ILE A 330 -19.28 -5.66 6.63
C ILE A 330 -20.32 -6.77 6.61
N GLY A 331 -20.00 -7.91 6.01
CA GLY A 331 -20.84 -9.09 6.02
C GLY A 331 -21.04 -9.65 7.43
N GLY A 332 -22.04 -10.54 7.58
CA GLY A 332 -22.36 -11.15 8.86
C GLY A 332 -23.73 -10.73 9.40
N ASP A 333 -24.28 -11.59 10.24
CA ASP A 333 -25.60 -11.36 10.83
C ASP A 333 -25.53 -10.21 11.84
N ASN A 334 -26.29 -9.13 11.60
CA ASN A 334 -26.36 -7.93 12.44
C ASN A 334 -25.02 -7.20 12.65
N GLN A 335 -24.09 -7.31 11.72
CA GLN A 335 -22.81 -6.61 11.77
C GLN A 335 -23.03 -5.14 11.38
N ASP A 336 -22.69 -4.21 12.29
CA ASP A 336 -22.60 -2.79 11.96
C ASP A 336 -21.45 -2.54 10.98
N ALA A 337 -21.56 -1.51 10.15
CA ALA A 337 -20.47 -1.05 9.31
C ALA A 337 -19.25 -0.70 10.16
N ALA A 338 -18.07 -1.06 9.69
CA ALA A 338 -16.80 -0.83 10.37
C ALA A 338 -15.73 -0.28 9.43
N MET A 339 -14.79 0.49 9.96
CA MET A 339 -13.56 0.81 9.28
C MET A 339 -12.65 -0.43 9.30
N ILE A 340 -12.02 -0.73 8.18
CA ILE A 340 -11.05 -1.82 8.10
C ILE A 340 -9.67 -1.25 8.45
N SER A 341 -9.14 -1.67 9.61
CA SER A 341 -7.80 -1.28 10.04
C SER A 341 -6.75 -2.13 9.34
N ILE A 342 -5.79 -1.48 8.73
CA ILE A 342 -4.70 -2.10 8.00
C ILE A 342 -3.38 -1.68 8.65
N LEU A 343 -2.55 -2.64 9.04
CA LEU A 343 -1.13 -2.39 9.18
C LEU A 343 -0.57 -2.31 7.75
N SER A 344 -0.11 -1.13 7.29
CA SER A 344 0.01 -0.88 5.86
C SER A 344 0.96 -1.84 5.14
N GLN A 345 2.22 -1.82 5.48
CA GLN A 345 3.28 -2.74 5.01
C GLN A 345 4.46 -2.73 5.97
N TYR A 346 5.48 -3.49 5.60
CA TYR A 346 6.78 -3.49 6.27
C TYR A 346 7.88 -3.04 5.33
N TRP A 347 8.85 -2.31 5.85
CA TRP A 347 10.16 -2.18 5.23
C TRP A 347 10.98 -3.40 5.58
N THR A 348 11.43 -4.12 4.58
CA THR A 348 12.34 -5.28 4.73
C THR A 348 13.71 -4.95 4.18
N VAL A 349 14.73 -5.65 4.68
CA VAL A 349 16.12 -5.52 4.22
C VAL A 349 16.52 -6.81 3.54
N ASN A 350 17.19 -6.70 2.38
CA ASN A 350 17.63 -7.85 1.60
C ASN A 350 18.80 -8.57 2.28
N ALA A 351 18.59 -9.78 2.77
CA ALA A 351 19.60 -10.61 3.40
C ALA A 351 20.78 -10.96 2.47
N LYS A 352 20.56 -10.90 1.14
CA LYS A 352 21.61 -11.19 0.13
C LYS A 352 22.41 -9.96 -0.29
N ALA A 353 22.05 -8.76 0.20
CA ALA A 353 22.87 -7.57 0.04
C ALA A 353 24.17 -7.70 0.83
N SER A 354 25.19 -6.94 0.45
CA SER A 354 26.46 -6.90 1.21
C SER A 354 26.24 -6.39 2.64
N ASP A 355 27.13 -6.73 3.56
CA ASP A 355 27.02 -6.29 4.96
C ASP A 355 27.04 -4.75 5.07
N ALA A 356 27.78 -4.07 4.20
CA ALA A 356 27.80 -2.60 4.14
C ALA A 356 26.44 -2.03 3.71
N GLU A 357 25.82 -2.62 2.68
CA GLU A 357 24.47 -2.19 2.21
C GLU A 357 23.39 -2.50 3.27
N LYS A 358 23.44 -3.68 3.91
CA LYS A 358 22.51 -4.02 4.98
C LYS A 358 22.62 -3.06 6.17
N THR A 359 23.86 -2.73 6.57
CA THR A 359 24.11 -1.77 7.65
C THR A 359 23.55 -0.40 7.29
N ALA A 360 23.89 0.13 6.09
CA ALA A 360 23.40 1.41 5.63
C ALA A 360 21.87 1.46 5.51
N ALA A 361 21.24 0.37 5.08
CA ALA A 361 19.79 0.25 5.01
C ALA A 361 19.15 0.30 6.42
N LYS A 362 19.68 -0.45 7.37
CA LYS A 362 19.21 -0.45 8.78
C LYS A 362 19.41 0.94 9.40
N ASP A 363 20.55 1.61 9.18
CA ASP A 363 20.82 2.95 9.69
C ASP A 363 19.86 4.00 9.10
N PHE A 364 19.55 3.93 7.80
CA PHE A 364 18.54 4.79 7.17
C PHE A 364 17.15 4.59 7.78
N LEU A 365 16.71 3.34 7.93
CA LEU A 365 15.40 3.03 8.52
C LEU A 365 15.36 3.45 10.02
N ASN A 366 16.43 3.26 10.77
CA ASN A 366 16.54 3.72 12.14
C ASN A 366 16.48 5.26 12.22
N TRP A 367 17.20 5.98 11.36
CA TRP A 367 17.10 7.43 11.31
C TRP A 367 15.68 7.87 11.00
N LEU A 368 15.06 7.29 9.98
CA LEU A 368 13.72 7.68 9.53
C LEU A 368 12.64 7.44 10.60
N TYR A 369 12.72 6.35 11.35
CA TYR A 369 11.67 5.98 12.31
C TYR A 369 12.00 6.24 13.77
N GLN A 370 13.26 6.58 14.12
CA GLN A 370 13.66 6.75 15.53
C GLN A 370 14.26 8.13 15.85
N SER A 371 14.79 8.86 14.87
CA SER A 371 15.24 10.24 15.13
C SER A 371 14.05 11.21 15.15
N ASP A 372 14.18 12.34 15.86
CA ASP A 372 13.14 13.36 15.92
C ASP A 372 12.80 13.92 14.53
N GLU A 373 13.83 14.14 13.68
CA GLU A 373 13.63 14.60 12.30
C GLU A 373 12.92 13.56 11.45
N GLY A 374 13.29 12.28 11.56
CA GLY A 374 12.66 11.19 10.83
C GLY A 374 11.22 10.96 11.26
N LYS A 375 10.93 10.99 12.57
CA LYS A 375 9.57 10.90 13.11
C LYS A 375 8.66 12.02 12.59
N ASP A 376 9.18 13.26 12.54
CA ASP A 376 8.45 14.39 11.96
C ASP A 376 8.14 14.16 10.48
N ILE A 377 9.10 13.64 9.71
CA ILE A 377 8.88 13.28 8.29
C ILE A 377 7.81 12.19 8.16
N VAL A 378 7.90 11.12 8.94
CA VAL A 378 6.95 10.00 8.90
C VAL A 378 5.52 10.47 9.18
N VAL A 379 5.34 11.34 10.17
CA VAL A 379 4.00 11.79 10.58
C VAL A 379 3.51 12.97 9.74
N ASN A 380 4.30 14.03 9.62
CA ASN A 380 3.82 15.29 9.05
C ASN A 380 4.04 15.38 7.53
N SER A 381 5.02 14.65 6.97
CA SER A 381 5.28 14.67 5.53
C SER A 381 4.65 13.47 4.81
N PHE A 382 4.77 12.26 5.38
CA PHE A 382 4.15 11.07 4.78
C PHE A 382 2.66 10.94 5.17
N GLY A 383 2.22 11.56 6.28
CA GLY A 383 0.87 11.44 6.80
C GLY A 383 0.60 10.09 7.47
N PHE A 384 1.65 9.40 7.93
CA PHE A 384 1.53 8.07 8.49
C PHE A 384 1.11 8.12 9.97
N ILE A 385 0.16 7.28 10.36
CA ILE A 385 -0.22 7.05 11.75
C ILE A 385 0.80 6.07 12.33
N PRO A 386 1.66 6.50 13.30
CA PRO A 386 2.76 5.70 13.79
C PRO A 386 2.28 4.45 14.54
N VAL A 387 3.08 3.38 14.45
CA VAL A 387 2.88 2.10 15.15
C VAL A 387 3.97 1.85 16.19
N PHE A 388 4.46 2.94 16.80
CA PHE A 388 5.51 2.92 17.84
C PHE A 388 5.09 3.77 19.03
N ASP A 389 5.41 3.33 20.25
CA ASP A 389 5.02 4.00 21.50
C ASP A 389 5.91 5.22 21.86
N ASN A 390 7.02 5.40 21.17
CA ASN A 390 7.98 6.47 21.41
C ASN A 390 7.80 7.71 20.50
N TYR A 391 6.62 7.88 19.91
CA TYR A 391 6.27 9.07 19.11
C TYR A 391 5.61 10.18 19.96
N GLY A 392 5.27 9.90 21.22
CA GLY A 392 4.61 10.88 22.10
C GLY A 392 3.26 11.35 21.54
N ASP A 393 3.05 12.67 21.50
CA ASP A 393 1.82 13.28 20.98
C ASP A 393 1.87 13.53 19.45
N LEU A 394 2.91 13.06 18.77
CA LEU A 394 3.07 13.26 17.33
C LEU A 394 2.08 12.39 16.55
N ALA A 395 1.10 13.01 15.91
CA ALA A 395 0.06 12.36 15.12
C ALA A 395 -0.27 13.20 13.88
N PRO A 396 -0.71 12.56 12.76
CA PRO A 396 -1.12 13.29 11.58
C PRO A 396 -2.27 14.25 11.88
N SER A 397 -2.22 15.43 11.26
CA SER A 397 -3.22 16.49 11.49
C SER A 397 -4.32 16.54 10.43
N ASP A 398 -4.22 15.75 9.38
CA ASP A 398 -5.19 15.70 8.29
C ASP A 398 -6.54 15.07 8.70
N PRO A 399 -7.66 15.47 8.05
CA PRO A 399 -8.99 15.00 8.43
C PRO A 399 -9.21 13.49 8.29
N LEU A 400 -8.60 12.85 7.29
CA LEU A 400 -8.77 11.41 7.08
C LEU A 400 -8.04 10.58 8.14
N SER A 401 -6.79 10.93 8.45
CA SER A 401 -6.04 10.26 9.52
C SER A 401 -6.67 10.50 10.90
N LYS A 402 -7.22 11.70 11.16
CA LYS A 402 -8.02 11.95 12.37
C LYS A 402 -9.26 11.05 12.44
N ALA A 403 -9.99 10.90 11.34
CA ALA A 403 -11.15 10.01 11.29
C ALA A 403 -10.76 8.54 11.57
N VAL A 404 -9.59 8.09 11.10
CA VAL A 404 -9.05 6.75 11.42
C VAL A 404 -8.83 6.60 12.94
N VAL A 405 -8.20 7.58 13.57
CA VAL A 405 -7.95 7.57 15.03
C VAL A 405 -9.25 7.57 15.81
N ASP A 406 -10.22 8.40 15.42
CA ASP A 406 -11.53 8.52 16.08
C ASP A 406 -12.35 7.22 15.95
N LEU A 407 -12.39 6.63 14.76
CA LEU A 407 -13.07 5.34 14.50
C LEU A 407 -12.42 4.21 15.30
N SER A 408 -11.08 4.16 15.35
CA SER A 408 -10.33 3.18 16.15
C SER A 408 -10.65 3.32 17.63
N SER A 409 -10.68 4.55 18.15
CA SER A 409 -10.98 4.83 19.55
C SER A 409 -12.43 4.53 19.94
N SER A 410 -13.37 4.64 18.97
CA SER A 410 -14.80 4.35 19.20
C SER A 410 -15.15 2.87 19.09
N GLY A 411 -14.19 1.99 18.75
CA GLY A 411 -14.41 0.55 18.55
C GLY A 411 -15.17 0.21 17.26
N LYS A 412 -15.36 1.16 16.33
CA LYS A 412 -15.96 0.93 15.01
C LYS A 412 -14.92 0.48 14.00
N VAL A 413 -14.15 -0.54 14.35
CA VAL A 413 -13.00 -1.01 13.57
C VAL A 413 -12.93 -2.53 13.58
N VAL A 414 -12.52 -3.09 12.45
CA VAL A 414 -12.18 -4.51 12.28
C VAL A 414 -10.79 -4.61 11.63
N ASN A 415 -10.05 -5.69 11.91
CA ASN A 415 -8.76 -5.89 11.29
C ASN A 415 -8.91 -6.43 9.86
N ALA A 416 -8.06 -5.97 8.97
CA ALA A 416 -7.96 -6.48 7.62
C ALA A 416 -7.50 -7.94 7.60
N VAL A 417 -8.12 -8.75 6.77
CA VAL A 417 -7.82 -10.19 6.60
C VAL A 417 -7.00 -10.44 5.34
N PHE A 418 -7.10 -9.58 4.33
CA PHE A 418 -6.48 -9.79 3.01
C PHE A 418 -4.96 -10.08 3.07
N LYS A 419 -4.27 -9.64 4.11
CA LYS A 419 -2.84 -9.93 4.29
C LYS A 419 -2.51 -11.41 4.56
N GLY A 420 -3.52 -12.20 4.89
CA GLY A 420 -3.41 -13.64 5.06
C GLY A 420 -3.89 -14.46 3.87
N THR A 421 -4.46 -13.83 2.83
CA THR A 421 -4.89 -14.52 1.62
C THR A 421 -3.69 -15.09 0.83
N PRO A 422 -3.87 -16.06 -0.04
CA PRO A 422 -2.79 -16.52 -0.91
C PRO A 422 -2.22 -15.35 -1.73
N ASP A 423 -0.92 -15.37 -1.93
CA ASP A 423 -0.22 -14.32 -2.67
C ASP A 423 -0.84 -14.04 -4.05
N GLY A 424 -1.20 -12.77 -4.27
CA GLY A 424 -1.86 -12.31 -5.49
C GLY A 424 -3.31 -12.74 -5.68
N TRP A 425 -3.91 -13.52 -4.75
CA TRP A 425 -5.29 -14.01 -4.91
C TRP A 425 -6.30 -12.85 -4.94
N GLY A 426 -6.19 -11.92 -4.00
CA GLY A 426 -7.11 -10.79 -3.92
C GLY A 426 -7.14 -9.99 -5.22
N GLN A 427 -5.99 -9.53 -5.69
CA GLN A 427 -5.91 -8.70 -6.89
C GLN A 427 -6.11 -9.51 -8.19
N ASN A 428 -5.36 -10.61 -8.37
CA ASN A 428 -5.22 -11.26 -9.68
C ASN A 428 -6.28 -12.33 -9.94
N VAL A 429 -6.97 -12.82 -8.90
CA VAL A 429 -8.02 -13.83 -9.02
C VAL A 429 -9.39 -13.23 -8.70
N PHE A 430 -9.61 -12.81 -7.44
CA PHE A 430 -10.91 -12.32 -7.01
C PHE A 430 -11.23 -10.95 -7.64
N GLY A 431 -10.35 -9.96 -7.53
CA GLY A 431 -10.55 -8.62 -8.10
C GLY A 431 -10.72 -8.64 -9.61
N ALA A 432 -9.95 -9.48 -10.31
CA ALA A 432 -10.11 -9.68 -11.75
C ALA A 432 -11.48 -10.34 -12.10
N ALA A 433 -11.94 -11.28 -11.28
CA ALA A 433 -13.25 -11.89 -11.48
C ALA A 433 -14.40 -10.90 -11.22
N VAL A 434 -14.26 -10.02 -10.22
CA VAL A 434 -15.21 -8.92 -9.96
C VAL A 434 -15.22 -7.91 -11.11
N GLN A 435 -14.05 -7.56 -11.66
CA GLN A 435 -13.98 -6.70 -12.85
C GLN A 435 -14.75 -7.32 -14.02
N ALA A 436 -14.63 -8.64 -14.24
CA ALA A 436 -15.38 -9.37 -15.25
C ALA A 436 -16.90 -9.39 -14.94
N TYR A 437 -17.30 -9.43 -13.66
CA TYR A 437 -18.71 -9.26 -13.26
C TYR A 437 -19.23 -7.85 -13.60
N ILE A 438 -18.47 -6.80 -13.28
CA ILE A 438 -18.85 -5.42 -13.60
C ILE A 438 -18.99 -5.22 -15.12
N SER A 439 -18.10 -5.82 -15.91
CA SER A 439 -18.18 -5.76 -17.39
C SER A 439 -19.31 -6.61 -17.99
N GLY A 440 -19.94 -7.48 -17.21
CA GLY A 440 -20.98 -8.42 -17.66
C GLY A 440 -20.45 -9.68 -18.35
N GLU A 441 -19.15 -9.95 -18.22
CA GLU A 441 -18.48 -11.15 -18.77
C GLU A 441 -18.65 -12.38 -17.86
N LYS A 442 -18.90 -12.17 -16.55
CA LYS A 442 -19.16 -13.22 -15.55
C LYS A 442 -20.45 -12.95 -14.79
N THR A 443 -21.11 -14.01 -14.41
CA THR A 443 -22.17 -13.99 -13.37
C THR A 443 -21.51 -13.95 -11.98
N TRP A 444 -22.29 -13.59 -10.93
CA TRP A 444 -21.77 -13.58 -9.57
C TRP A 444 -21.35 -14.97 -9.08
N ASP A 445 -22.14 -16.03 -9.44
CA ASP A 445 -21.79 -17.42 -9.12
C ASP A 445 -20.45 -17.84 -9.74
N GLU A 446 -20.14 -17.37 -10.95
CA GLU A 446 -18.85 -17.60 -11.58
C GLU A 446 -17.71 -16.85 -10.89
N VAL A 447 -17.96 -15.67 -10.33
CA VAL A 447 -16.98 -14.94 -9.49
C VAL A 447 -16.66 -15.76 -8.23
N VAL A 448 -17.68 -16.16 -7.48
CA VAL A 448 -17.54 -16.98 -6.27
C VAL A 448 -16.75 -18.26 -6.56
N LYS A 449 -17.16 -18.98 -7.59
CA LYS A 449 -16.45 -20.21 -7.99
C LYS A 449 -14.99 -19.95 -8.40
N THR A 450 -14.71 -18.90 -9.16
CA THR A 450 -13.34 -18.53 -9.56
C THR A 450 -12.49 -18.25 -8.34
N ALA A 451 -13.03 -17.53 -7.37
CA ALA A 451 -12.34 -17.19 -6.12
C ALA A 451 -12.01 -18.44 -5.29
N GLN A 452 -12.99 -19.34 -5.10
CA GLN A 452 -12.82 -20.60 -4.36
C GLN A 452 -11.81 -21.52 -5.02
N ASP A 453 -11.92 -21.71 -6.33
CA ASP A 453 -10.98 -22.57 -7.10
C ASP A 453 -9.57 -22.02 -7.05
N GLY A 454 -9.39 -20.70 -7.20
CA GLY A 454 -8.09 -20.05 -7.15
C GLY A 454 -7.44 -20.09 -5.77
N TRP A 455 -8.22 -19.96 -4.69
CA TRP A 455 -7.71 -20.15 -3.32
C TRP A 455 -7.21 -21.57 -3.11
N ALA A 456 -8.04 -22.57 -3.44
CA ALA A 456 -7.70 -23.97 -3.28
C ALA A 456 -6.48 -24.37 -4.14
N GLU A 457 -6.32 -23.79 -5.32
CA GLU A 457 -5.13 -24.02 -6.17
C GLU A 457 -3.85 -23.45 -5.54
N ALA A 458 -3.91 -22.22 -5.01
CA ALA A 458 -2.77 -21.56 -4.38
C ALA A 458 -2.33 -22.21 -3.05
N LYS A 459 -3.19 -23.03 -2.45
CA LYS A 459 -2.92 -23.74 -1.17
C LYS A 459 -2.59 -25.23 -1.32
N LYS A 460 -2.36 -25.72 -2.57
CA LYS A 460 -1.86 -27.07 -2.84
C LYS A 460 -0.38 -27.20 -2.51
#